data_ce35fdbcffba32fb5f99c322b20c26a7
#
_entry.id   ce35fdbcffba32fb5f99c322b20c26a7
#
_cell.length_a   1.000
_cell.length_b   1.000
_cell.length_c   1.000
_cell.angle_alpha   90.00
_cell.angle_beta   90.00
_cell.angle_gamma   90.00
#
_symmetry.space_group_name_H-M   'P 1'
#
loop_
_entity.id
_entity.type
_entity.pdbx_description
1 polymer ?
#
loop_
_entity_poly.entity_id
_entity_poly.type
_entity_poly.pdbx_seq_one_letter_code
_entity_poly.pdbx_strand_id
1 'polypeptide(L)'
;HPHVFRRDEPDAPDWDTMKQRERAQTTTAEAMDSVARSLPALWRCDKIQSKAAKTGFEWPDVHAALDKVDEETRELRAAVASGDTEAIGDELGDLLFAAVKVARFAGIDPEQAAHAACEKFIRRFSAMETAAANDGTALEQCTLAQMLTLWQQAKQTVSAEQESRKSARQ
;
A
#
# COMPACT_ATOMS: atom_id res chain seq x y z
N HIS A 1 -10.00 12.60 71.86
CA HIS A 1 -9.69 13.21 70.53
C HIS A 1 -8.57 12.44 69.85
N PRO A 2 -8.75 11.86 68.71
CA PRO A 2 -7.71 11.25 67.95
C PRO A 2 -7.12 12.27 66.99
N HIS A 3 -5.82 12.53 67.11
CA HIS A 3 -5.06 13.32 66.13
C HIS A 3 -4.77 12.42 64.95
N VAL A 4 -5.33 12.84 63.80
CA VAL A 4 -5.09 12.27 62.50
C VAL A 4 -3.68 12.64 62.01
N PHE A 5 -2.82 11.67 61.90
CA PHE A 5 -1.57 11.82 61.13
C PHE A 5 -1.89 11.89 59.67
N ARG A 6 -1.85 13.09 59.06
CA ARG A 6 -1.69 13.25 57.64
C ARG A 6 -0.25 12.82 57.30
N ARG A 7 -0.09 11.69 56.70
CA ARG A 7 1.11 11.37 55.92
C ARG A 7 0.98 12.17 54.62
N ASP A 8 1.85 13.13 54.46
CA ASP A 8 2.12 13.72 53.13
C ASP A 8 2.79 12.59 52.30
N GLU A 9 2.00 11.85 51.53
CA GLU A 9 2.54 11.03 50.48
C GLU A 9 3.01 11.98 49.38
N PRO A 10 4.28 11.87 48.91
CA PRO A 10 4.70 12.62 47.76
C PRO A 10 3.83 12.23 46.58
N ASP A 11 3.29 13.22 45.88
CA ASP A 11 2.51 13.03 44.66
C ASP A 11 3.13 11.95 43.78
N ALA A 12 2.42 10.83 43.66
CA ALA A 12 2.77 9.83 42.66
C ALA A 12 2.76 10.51 41.30
N PRO A 13 3.80 10.39 40.49
CA PRO A 13 3.83 11.04 39.21
C PRO A 13 2.64 10.58 38.40
N ASP A 14 1.84 11.55 37.91
CA ASP A 14 0.70 11.29 37.05
C ASP A 14 1.15 10.52 35.82
N TRP A 15 0.65 9.27 35.69
CA TRP A 15 0.98 8.38 34.60
C TRP A 15 0.74 9.01 33.22
N ASP A 16 -0.24 9.90 33.11
CA ASP A 16 -0.53 10.61 31.88
C ASP A 16 0.55 11.68 31.58
N THR A 17 1.07 12.34 32.61
CA THR A 17 2.18 13.29 32.50
C THR A 17 3.48 12.57 32.15
N MET A 18 3.74 11.38 32.74
CA MET A 18 4.91 10.56 32.40
C MET A 18 4.82 10.07 30.94
N LYS A 19 3.67 9.54 30.51
CA LYS A 19 3.43 9.14 29.13
C LYS A 19 3.54 10.31 28.15
N GLN A 20 3.09 11.50 28.52
CA GLN A 20 3.24 12.69 27.70
C GLN A 20 4.70 13.14 27.61
N ARG A 21 5.47 13.03 28.70
CA ARG A 21 6.92 13.32 28.70
C ARG A 21 7.72 12.30 27.92
N GLU A 22 7.40 11.01 28.03
CA GLU A 22 8.00 9.97 27.21
C GLU A 22 7.68 10.16 25.72
N ARG A 23 6.44 10.54 25.38
CA ARG A 23 6.03 10.89 24.01
C ARG A 23 6.71 12.16 23.50
N ALA A 24 6.96 13.14 24.37
CA ALA A 24 7.62 14.40 24.02
C ALA A 24 9.13 14.24 23.79
N GLN A 25 9.74 13.17 24.28
CA GLN A 25 11.17 12.87 24.14
C GLN A 25 11.49 11.91 22.98
N THR A 26 10.46 11.23 22.41
CA THR A 26 10.63 10.32 21.29
C THR A 26 10.78 11.08 19.97
N THR A 27 11.86 10.83 19.23
CA THR A 27 12.04 11.39 17.88
C THR A 27 11.02 10.81 16.92
N THR A 28 10.77 11.51 15.81
CA THR A 28 9.91 10.99 14.75
C THR A 28 10.44 9.68 14.16
N ALA A 29 11.77 9.54 14.01
CA ALA A 29 12.41 8.31 13.55
C ALA A 29 12.14 7.14 14.50
N GLU A 30 12.23 7.35 15.81
CA GLU A 30 11.90 6.33 16.81
C GLU A 30 10.41 5.96 16.75
N ALA A 31 9.53 6.94 16.56
CA ALA A 31 8.11 6.70 16.36
C ALA A 31 7.82 5.90 15.08
N MET A 32 8.58 6.13 14.00
CA MET A 32 8.50 5.34 12.77
C MET A 32 9.00 3.90 13.01
N ASP A 33 10.11 3.75 13.73
CA ASP A 33 10.69 2.44 14.04
C ASP A 33 9.78 1.60 14.95
N SER A 34 8.93 2.25 15.76
CA SER A 34 7.93 1.58 16.59
C SER A 34 6.73 1.01 15.82
N VAL A 35 6.57 1.35 14.54
CA VAL A 35 5.53 0.76 13.70
C VAL A 35 5.81 -0.74 13.54
N ALA A 36 4.82 -1.56 13.87
CA ALA A 36 4.98 -3.02 13.90
C ALA A 36 5.48 -3.57 12.56
N ARG A 37 6.56 -4.35 12.61
CA ARG A 37 7.12 -5.03 11.42
C ARG A 37 6.25 -6.17 10.91
N SER A 38 5.31 -6.65 11.72
CA SER A 38 4.32 -7.67 11.36
C SER A 38 3.16 -7.15 10.54
N LEU A 39 3.02 -5.83 10.38
CA LEU A 39 2.00 -5.25 9.50
C LEU A 39 2.27 -5.64 8.04
N PRO A 40 1.22 -5.81 7.23
CA PRO A 40 1.34 -5.83 5.78
C PRO A 40 2.18 -4.64 5.28
N ALA A 41 3.09 -4.90 4.35
CA ALA A 41 4.14 -3.93 3.99
C ALA A 41 3.60 -2.57 3.50
N LEU A 42 2.53 -2.57 2.70
CA LEU A 42 1.95 -1.33 2.21
C LEU A 42 1.28 -0.52 3.32
N TRP A 43 0.66 -1.16 4.30
CA TRP A 43 0.16 -0.47 5.50
C TRP A 43 1.29 0.08 6.37
N ARG A 44 2.39 -0.67 6.48
CA ARG A 44 3.58 -0.19 7.20
C ARG A 44 4.16 1.05 6.55
N CYS A 45 4.29 1.07 5.22
CA CYS A 45 4.68 2.24 4.44
C CYS A 45 3.77 3.45 4.73
N ASP A 46 2.46 3.26 4.68
CA ASP A 46 1.47 4.31 4.95
C ASP A 46 1.63 4.90 6.36
N LYS A 47 1.75 4.06 7.37
CA LYS A 47 1.93 4.51 8.76
C LYS A 47 3.22 5.28 8.97
N ILE A 48 4.34 4.84 8.38
CA ILE A 48 5.63 5.51 8.46
C ILE A 48 5.55 6.88 7.77
N GLN A 49 4.97 6.94 6.57
CA GLN A 49 4.78 8.20 5.84
C GLN A 49 3.87 9.16 6.57
N SER A 50 2.82 8.67 7.22
CA SER A 50 1.91 9.50 8.03
C SER A 50 2.64 10.19 9.18
N LYS A 51 3.59 9.51 9.80
CA LYS A 51 4.42 10.10 10.87
C LYS A 51 5.34 11.19 10.34
N ALA A 52 5.95 10.98 9.17
CA ALA A 52 6.77 11.99 8.51
C ALA A 52 5.93 13.23 8.14
N ALA A 53 4.76 13.04 7.58
CA ALA A 53 3.86 14.11 7.17
C ALA A 53 3.47 15.04 8.34
N LYS A 54 3.31 14.51 9.55
CA LYS A 54 3.03 15.30 10.76
C LYS A 54 4.12 16.28 11.12
N THR A 55 5.36 16.07 10.68
CA THR A 55 6.46 17.03 10.88
C THR A 55 6.51 18.11 9.80
N GLY A 56 5.66 18.02 8.78
CA GLY A 56 5.71 18.85 7.58
C GLY A 56 6.53 18.27 6.43
N PHE A 57 7.14 17.08 6.63
CA PHE A 57 7.87 16.39 5.57
C PHE A 57 6.89 15.60 4.67
N GLU A 58 6.30 16.34 3.73
CA GLU A 58 5.28 15.82 2.81
C GLU A 58 5.35 16.54 1.46
N TRP A 59 4.97 15.87 0.39
CA TRP A 59 4.79 16.47 -0.92
C TRP A 59 3.63 17.48 -0.89
N PRO A 60 3.65 18.52 -1.73
CA PRO A 60 2.59 19.53 -1.71
C PRO A 60 1.23 19.00 -2.20
N ASP A 61 1.23 18.02 -3.11
CA ASP A 61 0.02 17.47 -3.71
C ASP A 61 0.25 16.09 -4.34
N VAL A 62 -0.82 15.50 -4.86
CA VAL A 62 -0.79 14.20 -5.53
C VAL A 62 0.05 14.21 -6.81
N HIS A 63 0.14 15.34 -7.52
CA HIS A 63 0.94 15.43 -8.75
C HIS A 63 2.43 15.33 -8.46
N ALA A 64 2.90 15.97 -7.39
CA ALA A 64 4.27 15.81 -6.92
C ALA A 64 4.58 14.38 -6.48
N ALA A 65 3.62 13.71 -5.85
CA ALA A 65 3.74 12.29 -5.50
C ALA A 65 3.81 11.39 -6.73
N LEU A 66 3.05 11.68 -7.78
CA LEU A 66 3.14 10.98 -9.07
C LEU A 66 4.47 11.22 -9.78
N ASP A 67 5.01 12.43 -9.76
CA ASP A 67 6.33 12.75 -10.31
C ASP A 67 7.41 11.89 -9.63
N LYS A 68 7.26 11.63 -8.32
CA LYS A 68 8.16 10.73 -7.60
C LYS A 68 8.03 9.28 -8.07
N VAL A 69 6.83 8.79 -8.36
CA VAL A 69 6.63 7.47 -8.97
C VAL A 69 7.34 7.37 -10.31
N ASP A 70 7.25 8.41 -11.15
CA ASP A 70 7.94 8.45 -12.43
C ASP A 70 9.46 8.43 -12.26
N GLU A 71 10.00 9.16 -11.28
CA GLU A 71 11.42 9.16 -10.93
C GLU A 71 11.89 7.74 -10.53
N GLU A 72 11.20 7.10 -9.58
CA GLU A 72 11.53 5.75 -9.12
C GLU A 72 11.41 4.71 -10.23
N THR A 73 10.46 4.89 -11.14
CA THR A 73 10.34 4.03 -12.33
C THR A 73 11.58 4.16 -13.25
N ARG A 74 12.09 5.37 -13.45
CA ARG A 74 13.33 5.58 -14.23
C ARG A 74 14.54 4.96 -13.55
N GLU A 75 14.66 5.10 -12.24
CA GLU A 75 15.75 4.52 -11.45
C GLU A 75 15.70 2.99 -11.47
N LEU A 76 14.50 2.41 -11.34
CA LEU A 76 14.30 0.97 -11.51
C LEU A 76 14.71 0.47 -12.90
N ARG A 77 14.39 1.20 -13.97
CA ARG A 77 14.81 0.86 -15.33
C ARG A 77 16.33 0.86 -15.47
N ALA A 78 17.01 1.84 -14.88
CA ALA A 78 18.47 1.91 -14.87
C ALA A 78 19.09 0.75 -14.08
N ALA A 79 18.53 0.40 -12.94
CA ALA A 79 18.95 -0.75 -12.15
C ALA A 79 18.79 -2.07 -12.91
N VAL A 80 17.67 -2.27 -13.58
CA VAL A 80 17.44 -3.45 -14.45
C VAL A 80 18.46 -3.50 -15.57
N ALA A 81 18.77 -2.38 -16.21
CA ALA A 81 19.77 -2.31 -17.27
C ALA A 81 21.18 -2.63 -16.77
N SER A 82 21.51 -2.33 -15.53
CA SER A 82 22.81 -2.68 -14.92
C SER A 82 22.93 -4.17 -14.58
N GLY A 83 21.82 -4.90 -14.43
CA GLY A 83 21.80 -6.29 -14.01
C GLY A 83 22.13 -6.53 -12.54
N ASP A 84 22.24 -5.48 -11.74
CA ASP A 84 22.50 -5.56 -10.30
C ASP A 84 21.21 -5.87 -9.52
N THR A 85 21.10 -7.10 -9.02
CA THR A 85 19.91 -7.58 -8.31
C THR A 85 19.63 -6.80 -7.03
N GLU A 86 20.66 -6.37 -6.31
CA GLU A 86 20.51 -5.58 -5.09
C GLU A 86 19.93 -4.19 -5.41
N ALA A 87 20.49 -3.52 -6.43
CA ALA A 87 19.96 -2.24 -6.90
C ALA A 87 18.52 -2.36 -7.41
N ILE A 88 18.18 -3.42 -8.14
CA ILE A 88 16.81 -3.69 -8.59
C ILE A 88 15.84 -3.80 -7.39
N GLY A 89 16.25 -4.54 -6.36
CA GLY A 89 15.46 -4.71 -5.15
C GLY A 89 15.22 -3.38 -4.41
N ASP A 90 16.26 -2.55 -4.30
CA ASP A 90 16.20 -1.24 -3.68
C ASP A 90 15.23 -0.30 -4.41
N GLU A 91 15.41 -0.15 -5.72
CA GLU A 91 14.55 0.73 -6.53
C GLU A 91 13.10 0.22 -6.64
N LEU A 92 12.89 -1.10 -6.63
CA LEU A 92 11.55 -1.66 -6.57
C LEU A 92 10.85 -1.31 -5.24
N GLY A 93 11.58 -1.39 -4.14
CA GLY A 93 11.09 -0.97 -2.83
C GLY A 93 10.70 0.50 -2.81
N ASP A 94 11.54 1.38 -3.37
CA ASP A 94 11.29 2.81 -3.45
C ASP A 94 10.09 3.14 -4.34
N LEU A 95 9.90 2.42 -5.45
CA LEU A 95 8.72 2.54 -6.29
C LEU A 95 7.43 2.18 -5.55
N LEU A 96 7.43 1.07 -4.81
CA LEU A 96 6.27 0.66 -4.01
C LEU A 96 5.97 1.68 -2.91
N PHE A 97 7.00 2.21 -2.26
CA PHE A 97 6.87 3.25 -1.25
C PHE A 97 6.29 4.55 -1.83
N ALA A 98 6.75 4.97 -3.01
CA ALA A 98 6.21 6.13 -3.74
C ALA A 98 4.74 5.93 -4.16
N ALA A 99 4.36 4.72 -4.59
CA ALA A 99 2.98 4.39 -4.94
C ALA A 99 2.04 4.51 -3.71
N VAL A 100 2.48 4.10 -2.53
CA VAL A 100 1.72 4.28 -1.28
C VAL A 100 1.47 5.76 -0.97
N LYS A 101 2.42 6.64 -1.26
CA LYS A 101 2.26 8.09 -1.12
C LYS A 101 1.08 8.61 -1.96
N VAL A 102 0.98 8.14 -3.20
CA VAL A 102 -0.16 8.48 -4.08
C VAL A 102 -1.49 8.01 -3.47
N ALA A 103 -1.53 6.78 -2.95
CA ALA A 103 -2.71 6.25 -2.28
C ALA A 103 -3.14 7.12 -1.10
N ARG A 104 -2.19 7.60 -0.29
CA ARG A 104 -2.47 8.48 0.85
C ARG A 104 -3.10 9.80 0.40
N PHE A 105 -2.57 10.45 -0.63
CA PHE A 105 -3.14 11.68 -1.18
C PHE A 105 -4.55 11.48 -1.74
N ALA A 106 -4.81 10.32 -2.32
CA ALA A 106 -6.11 9.96 -2.87
C ALA A 106 -7.12 9.47 -1.81
N GLY A 107 -6.71 9.27 -0.56
CA GLY A 107 -7.54 8.70 0.49
C GLY A 107 -7.89 7.23 0.26
N ILE A 108 -7.00 6.48 -0.40
CA ILE A 108 -7.17 5.07 -0.75
C ILE A 108 -6.28 4.21 0.15
N ASP A 109 -6.83 3.10 0.64
CA ASP A 109 -6.07 2.07 1.34
C ASP A 109 -5.22 1.27 0.33
N PRO A 110 -3.88 1.32 0.40
CA PRO A 110 -3.02 0.67 -0.59
C PRO A 110 -3.10 -0.86 -0.54
N GLU A 111 -3.29 -1.47 0.62
CA GLU A 111 -3.47 -2.93 0.74
C GLU A 111 -4.77 -3.38 0.08
N GLN A 112 -5.87 -2.69 0.33
CA GLN A 112 -7.15 -3.01 -0.30
C GLN A 112 -7.11 -2.79 -1.81
N ALA A 113 -6.43 -1.75 -2.28
CA ALA A 113 -6.23 -1.53 -3.71
C ALA A 113 -5.46 -2.68 -4.37
N ALA A 114 -4.40 -3.18 -3.73
CA ALA A 114 -3.63 -4.31 -4.21
C ALA A 114 -4.46 -5.61 -4.20
N HIS A 115 -5.22 -5.88 -3.14
CA HIS A 115 -6.15 -7.02 -3.09
C HIS A 115 -7.20 -6.93 -4.19
N ALA A 116 -7.79 -5.78 -4.43
CA ALA A 116 -8.75 -5.58 -5.50
C ALA A 116 -8.15 -5.85 -6.89
N ALA A 117 -6.88 -5.50 -7.10
CA ALA A 117 -6.15 -5.83 -8.32
C ALA A 117 -5.97 -7.35 -8.49
N CYS A 118 -5.66 -8.07 -7.41
CA CYS A 118 -5.58 -9.53 -7.41
C CYS A 118 -6.92 -10.16 -7.81
N GLU A 119 -8.00 -9.75 -7.18
CA GLU A 119 -9.34 -10.25 -7.47
C GLU A 119 -9.77 -9.97 -8.92
N LYS A 120 -9.45 -8.78 -9.41
CA LYS A 120 -9.70 -8.42 -10.82
C LYS A 120 -8.90 -9.30 -11.79
N PHE A 121 -7.64 -9.55 -11.47
CA PHE A 121 -6.79 -10.45 -12.28
C PHE A 121 -7.37 -11.87 -12.33
N ILE A 122 -7.77 -12.42 -11.18
CA ILE A 122 -8.36 -13.77 -11.10
C ILE A 122 -9.63 -13.84 -11.95
N ARG A 123 -10.52 -12.87 -11.86
CA ARG A 123 -11.74 -12.85 -12.69
C ARG A 123 -11.45 -12.82 -14.19
N ARG A 124 -10.49 -12.01 -14.60
CA ARG A 124 -10.09 -11.92 -16.01
C ARG A 124 -9.43 -13.21 -16.50
N PHE A 125 -8.60 -13.80 -15.68
CA PHE A 125 -7.94 -15.06 -16.01
C PHE A 125 -8.96 -16.20 -16.13
N SER A 126 -9.93 -16.29 -15.24
CA SER A 126 -11.05 -17.22 -15.33
C SER A 126 -11.85 -17.05 -16.62
N ALA A 127 -12.10 -15.81 -17.05
CA ALA A 127 -12.76 -15.52 -18.32
C ALA A 127 -11.93 -15.97 -19.53
N MET A 128 -10.59 -15.84 -19.46
CA MET A 128 -9.70 -16.38 -20.49
C MET A 128 -9.78 -17.91 -20.61
N GLU A 129 -9.74 -18.60 -19.47
CA GLU A 129 -9.85 -20.05 -19.42
C GLU A 129 -11.17 -20.54 -20.01
N THR A 130 -12.27 -19.88 -19.66
CA THR A 130 -13.60 -20.17 -20.20
C THR A 130 -13.65 -19.97 -21.72
N ALA A 131 -13.10 -18.86 -22.22
CA ALA A 131 -13.06 -18.57 -23.66
C ALA A 131 -12.21 -19.60 -24.43
N ALA A 132 -11.06 -19.99 -23.91
CA ALA A 132 -10.23 -21.04 -24.50
C ALA A 132 -10.94 -22.39 -24.54
N ALA A 133 -11.60 -22.77 -23.44
CA ALA A 133 -12.37 -24.02 -23.37
C ALA A 133 -13.53 -24.05 -24.37
N ASN A 134 -14.22 -22.92 -24.57
CA ASN A 134 -15.28 -22.82 -25.57
C ASN A 134 -14.77 -23.00 -26.99
N ASP A 135 -13.53 -22.65 -27.27
CA ASP A 135 -12.84 -22.90 -28.55
C ASP A 135 -12.20 -24.30 -28.60
N GLY A 136 -12.40 -25.11 -27.58
CA GLY A 136 -11.86 -26.47 -27.49
C GLY A 136 -10.36 -26.56 -27.19
N THR A 137 -9.78 -25.51 -26.63
CA THR A 137 -8.34 -25.36 -26.38
C THR A 137 -8.08 -25.09 -24.89
N ALA A 138 -7.03 -25.69 -24.33
CA ALA A 138 -6.54 -25.29 -23.00
C ALA A 138 -5.56 -24.11 -23.13
N LEU A 139 -5.50 -23.23 -22.12
CA LEU A 139 -4.58 -22.09 -22.14
C LEU A 139 -3.13 -22.50 -22.31
N GLU A 140 -2.73 -23.61 -21.70
CA GLU A 140 -1.36 -24.16 -21.80
C GLU A 140 -0.96 -24.52 -23.24
N GLN A 141 -1.92 -24.71 -24.12
CA GLN A 141 -1.74 -25.02 -25.54
C GLN A 141 -1.76 -23.76 -26.42
N CYS A 142 -2.14 -22.61 -25.86
CA CYS A 142 -2.17 -21.34 -26.57
C CYS A 142 -0.78 -20.71 -26.66
N THR A 143 -0.52 -20.03 -27.78
CA THR A 143 0.63 -19.11 -27.87
C THR A 143 0.42 -17.88 -27.01
N LEU A 144 1.49 -17.15 -26.66
CA LEU A 144 1.37 -15.89 -25.96
C LEU A 144 0.47 -14.88 -26.71
N ALA A 145 0.59 -14.82 -28.03
CA ALA A 145 -0.27 -13.94 -28.86
C ALA A 145 -1.74 -14.28 -28.73
N GLN A 146 -2.10 -15.57 -28.74
CA GLN A 146 -3.47 -16.04 -28.51
C GLN A 146 -3.94 -15.69 -27.08
N MET A 147 -3.11 -15.90 -26.07
CA MET A 147 -3.42 -15.54 -24.67
C MET A 147 -3.68 -14.04 -24.53
N LEU A 148 -2.88 -13.19 -25.17
CA LEU A 148 -3.07 -11.72 -25.13
C LEU A 148 -4.37 -11.29 -25.80
N THR A 149 -4.78 -11.94 -26.87
CA THR A 149 -6.10 -11.70 -27.49
C THR A 149 -7.23 -12.09 -26.54
N LEU A 150 -7.15 -13.27 -25.92
CA LEU A 150 -8.11 -13.71 -24.90
C LEU A 150 -8.14 -12.77 -23.69
N TRP A 151 -7.00 -12.25 -23.28
CA TRP A 151 -6.89 -11.29 -22.20
C TRP A 151 -7.62 -9.96 -22.50
N GLN A 152 -7.48 -9.42 -23.71
CA GLN A 152 -8.19 -8.22 -24.14
C GLN A 152 -9.70 -8.44 -24.15
N GLN A 153 -10.16 -9.60 -24.62
CA GLN A 153 -11.58 -9.98 -24.57
C GLN A 153 -12.07 -10.13 -23.13
N ALA A 154 -11.28 -10.73 -22.26
CA ALA A 154 -11.60 -10.91 -20.84
C ALA A 154 -11.76 -9.59 -20.11
N LYS A 155 -10.92 -8.59 -20.41
CA LYS A 155 -11.06 -7.23 -19.86
C LYS A 155 -12.41 -6.62 -20.20
N GLN A 156 -12.86 -6.74 -21.44
CA GLN A 156 -14.14 -6.23 -21.90
C GLN A 156 -15.32 -6.94 -21.24
N THR A 157 -15.28 -8.27 -21.20
CA THR A 157 -16.32 -9.11 -20.58
C THR A 157 -16.50 -8.78 -19.10
N VAL A 158 -15.43 -8.76 -18.34
CA VAL A 158 -15.45 -8.48 -16.89
C VAL A 158 -15.91 -7.05 -16.60
N SER A 159 -15.50 -6.08 -17.40
CA SER A 159 -15.94 -4.68 -17.27
C SER A 159 -17.45 -4.55 -17.52
N ALA A 160 -17.97 -5.18 -18.55
CA ALA A 160 -19.41 -5.18 -18.87
C ALA A 160 -20.26 -5.80 -17.76
N GLU A 161 -19.79 -6.92 -17.17
CA GLU A 161 -20.44 -7.56 -16.01
C GLU A 161 -20.47 -6.66 -14.78
N GLN A 162 -19.41 -5.91 -14.53
CA GLN A 162 -19.35 -4.97 -13.40
C GLN A 162 -20.32 -3.78 -13.60
N GLU A 163 -20.43 -3.25 -14.80
CA GLU A 163 -21.37 -2.19 -15.13
C GLU A 163 -22.82 -2.64 -14.97
N SER A 164 -23.14 -3.84 -15.47
CA SER A 164 -24.47 -4.44 -15.32
C SER A 164 -24.87 -4.63 -13.85
N ARG A 165 -23.93 -5.08 -13.01
CA ARG A 165 -24.17 -5.23 -11.56
C ARG A 165 -24.38 -3.90 -10.85
N LYS A 166 -23.70 -2.85 -11.26
CA LYS A 166 -23.88 -1.49 -10.72
C LYS A 166 -25.27 -0.95 -11.08
N SER A 167 -25.69 -1.13 -12.32
CA SER A 167 -27.01 -0.68 -12.80
C SER A 167 -28.17 -1.41 -12.12
N ALA A 168 -28.01 -2.69 -11.80
CA ALA A 168 -29.04 -3.50 -11.13
C ALA A 168 -29.23 -3.16 -9.63
N ARG A 169 -28.30 -2.39 -9.03
CA ARG A 169 -28.36 -1.95 -7.62
C ARG A 169 -28.92 -0.54 -7.42
N GLN A 170 -29.21 0.17 -8.50
CA GLN A 170 -29.86 1.48 -8.50
C GLN A 170 -31.38 1.32 -8.71
#